data_30dc1a3151e6c9584cec7188714dd616
#
_entry.id   30dc1a3151e6c9584cec7188714dd616
#
_cell.length_a   1.000
_cell.length_b   1.000
_cell.length_c   1.000
_cell.angle_alpha   90.00
_cell.angle_beta   90.00
_cell.angle_gamma   90.00
#
_symmetry.space_group_name_H-M   'P 1'
#
loop_
_entity.id
_entity.type
_entity.pdbx_description
1 polymer ?
#
loop_
_entity_poly.entity_id
_entity_poly.type
_entity_poly.pdbx_seq_one_letter_code
_entity_poly.pdbx_strand_id
1 'polypeptide(L)'
;KFEHLVGQLLEAMGYEQVEVTKASGDKGVDVVGKVQVGITTITEVVQVKRMQNTITRPFIDQLRGALPYHKAIRGTLITTGKFAAKCAEAALFPGAAPITLIDGDRLLELLIENNVGIRRSNAVELLDVDLQLFDELDIE
;
A
#
# COMPACT_ATOMS: atom_id res chain seq x y z
N LYS A 1 -7.80 6.72 8.37
CA LYS A 1 -7.28 5.83 9.43
C LYS A 1 -6.59 4.61 8.89
N PHE A 2 -7.14 4.00 7.85
CA PHE A 2 -6.47 2.89 7.18
C PHE A 2 -5.12 3.35 6.65
N GLU A 3 -5.06 4.55 6.10
CA GLU A 3 -3.83 5.12 5.58
C GLU A 3 -2.79 5.28 6.69
N HIS A 4 -3.20 5.61 7.90
CA HIS A 4 -2.28 5.70 9.03
C HIS A 4 -1.71 4.33 9.41
N LEU A 5 -2.53 3.28 9.31
CA LEU A 5 -2.07 1.92 9.55
C LEU A 5 -1.00 1.54 8.53
N VAL A 6 -1.22 1.88 7.27
CA VAL A 6 -0.24 1.65 6.20
C VAL A 6 1.03 2.44 6.47
N GLY A 7 0.90 3.69 6.92
CA GLY A 7 2.06 4.49 7.30
C GLY A 7 2.88 3.84 8.40
N GLN A 8 2.21 3.32 9.43
CA GLN A 8 2.89 2.58 10.51
C GLN A 8 3.59 1.34 9.99
N LEU A 9 2.98 0.63 9.04
CA LEU A 9 3.59 -0.53 8.42
C LEU A 9 4.88 -0.15 7.71
N LEU A 10 4.86 0.92 6.92
CA LEU A 10 6.07 1.37 6.23
C LEU A 10 7.17 1.72 7.21
N GLU A 11 6.85 2.43 8.28
CA GLU A 11 7.83 2.77 9.31
C GLU A 11 8.42 1.51 9.95
N ALA A 12 7.58 0.51 10.24
CA ALA A 12 8.03 -0.75 10.80
C ALA A 12 8.95 -1.50 9.83
N MET A 13 8.78 -1.30 8.53
CA MET A 13 9.60 -1.91 7.49
C MET A 13 10.87 -1.11 7.18
N GLY A 14 11.12 -0.02 7.90
CA GLY A 14 12.34 0.75 7.74
C GLY A 14 12.22 1.99 6.87
N TYR A 15 11.03 2.34 6.42
CA TYR A 15 10.83 3.58 5.67
C TYR A 15 10.96 4.77 6.61
N GLU A 16 11.50 5.86 6.09
CA GLU A 16 11.70 7.10 6.83
C GLU A 16 10.87 8.22 6.22
N GLN A 17 10.63 9.28 7.00
CA GLN A 17 9.89 10.45 6.57
C GLN A 17 8.54 10.08 5.97
N VAL A 18 7.86 9.13 6.62
CA VAL A 18 6.58 8.64 6.17
C VAL A 18 5.51 9.70 6.44
N GLU A 19 4.78 10.09 5.41
CA GLU A 19 3.71 11.07 5.50
C GLU A 19 2.42 10.48 4.95
N VAL A 20 1.34 10.63 5.71
CA VAL A 20 0.00 10.34 5.23
C VAL A 20 -0.53 11.61 4.58
N THR A 21 -0.87 11.52 3.30
CA THR A 21 -1.27 12.69 2.53
C THR A 21 -2.70 13.11 2.85
N LYS A 22 -3.04 14.34 2.48
CA LYS A 22 -4.42 14.82 2.59
C LYS A 22 -5.23 14.36 1.38
N ALA A 23 -6.52 14.17 1.58
CA ALA A 23 -7.40 13.57 0.59
C ALA A 23 -7.49 14.34 -0.73
N SER A 24 -7.24 15.64 -0.75
CA SER A 24 -7.38 16.44 -1.96
C SER A 24 -6.03 16.87 -2.51
N GLY A 25 -5.89 16.81 -3.83
CA GLY A 25 -4.71 17.33 -4.52
C GLY A 25 -3.50 16.41 -4.55
N ASP A 26 -3.60 15.19 -4.02
CA ASP A 26 -2.47 14.27 -3.92
C ASP A 26 -2.45 13.24 -5.04
N LYS A 27 -3.26 13.42 -6.08
CA LYS A 27 -3.30 12.55 -7.26
C LYS A 27 -3.59 11.08 -6.93
N GLY A 28 -4.39 10.84 -5.89
CA GLY A 28 -4.74 9.50 -5.47
C GLY A 28 -3.71 8.82 -4.58
N VAL A 29 -2.61 9.48 -4.26
CA VAL A 29 -1.59 8.93 -3.37
C VAL A 29 -2.02 9.15 -1.92
N ASP A 30 -1.89 8.11 -1.10
CA ASP A 30 -2.31 8.15 0.29
C ASP A 30 -1.15 8.24 1.28
N VAL A 31 -0.02 7.65 0.94
CA VAL A 31 1.16 7.65 1.81
C VAL A 31 2.41 7.84 0.95
N VAL A 32 3.34 8.62 1.45
CA VAL A 32 4.64 8.83 0.81
C VAL A 32 5.72 8.53 1.84
N GLY A 33 6.75 7.82 1.43
CA GLY A 33 7.87 7.50 2.33
C GLY A 33 9.16 7.37 1.56
N LYS A 34 10.27 7.44 2.30
CA LYS A 34 11.60 7.26 1.74
C LYS A 34 12.20 5.96 2.24
N VAL A 35 12.88 5.25 1.36
CA VAL A 35 13.50 3.99 1.71
C VAL A 35 14.87 3.91 1.05
N GLN A 36 15.82 3.31 1.77
CA GLN A 36 17.15 3.10 1.25
C GLN A 36 17.19 1.79 0.45
N VAL A 37 17.66 1.88 -0.78
CA VAL A 37 17.85 0.73 -1.66
C VAL A 37 19.33 0.73 -2.03
N GLY A 38 20.08 -0.21 -1.45
CA GLY A 38 21.53 -0.17 -1.57
C GLY A 38 22.07 1.10 -0.92
N ILE A 39 22.79 1.91 -1.69
CA ILE A 39 23.34 3.18 -1.19
C ILE A 39 22.46 4.38 -1.57
N THR A 40 21.34 4.13 -2.23
CA THR A 40 20.45 5.18 -2.75
C THR A 40 19.19 5.29 -1.91
N THR A 41 18.81 6.51 -1.57
CA THR A 41 17.50 6.76 -0.94
C THR A 41 16.52 7.15 -2.03
N ILE A 42 15.39 6.45 -2.07
CA ILE A 42 14.34 6.72 -3.05
C ILE A 42 13.05 7.11 -2.34
N THR A 43 12.19 7.81 -3.10
CA THR A 43 10.83 8.11 -2.64
C THR A 43 9.87 7.11 -3.26
N GLU A 44 9.01 6.55 -2.44
CA GLU A 44 7.97 5.63 -2.86
C GLU A 44 6.62 6.17 -2.45
N VAL A 45 5.63 6.03 -3.32
CA VAL A 45 4.25 6.42 -3.02
C VAL A 45 3.40 5.18 -2.86
N VAL A 46 2.37 5.28 -2.02
CA VAL A 46 1.43 4.18 -1.79
C VAL A 46 0.02 4.70 -1.99
N GLN A 47 -0.76 3.96 -2.74
CA GLN A 47 -2.19 4.21 -2.89
C GLN A 47 -2.94 3.02 -2.31
N VAL A 48 -4.01 3.32 -1.57
CA VAL A 48 -4.85 2.29 -0.96
C VAL A 48 -6.23 2.32 -1.60
N LYS A 49 -6.67 1.18 -2.08
CA LYS A 49 -8.02 1.01 -2.64
C LYS A 49 -8.79 0.00 -1.79
N ARG A 50 -9.68 0.51 -0.97
CA ARG A 50 -10.54 -0.32 -0.14
C ARG A 50 -11.77 -0.73 -0.95
N MET A 51 -11.56 -1.72 -1.83
CA MET A 51 -12.58 -2.20 -2.74
C MET A 51 -12.70 -3.71 -2.62
N GLN A 52 -13.93 -4.19 -2.55
CA GLN A 52 -14.16 -5.62 -2.65
C GLN A 52 -14.08 -6.10 -4.10
N ASN A 53 -14.22 -5.18 -5.04
CA ASN A 53 -14.11 -5.49 -6.45
C ASN A 53 -12.65 -5.70 -6.85
N THR A 54 -12.46 -6.41 -7.95
CA THR A 54 -11.13 -6.66 -8.50
C THR A 54 -10.54 -5.38 -9.08
N ILE A 55 -9.29 -5.10 -8.74
CA ILE A 55 -8.55 -3.97 -9.29
C ILE A 55 -8.09 -4.33 -10.70
N THR A 56 -8.23 -3.39 -11.62
CA THR A 56 -7.87 -3.55 -13.02
C THR A 56 -6.75 -2.60 -13.43
N ARG A 57 -6.20 -2.80 -14.61
CA ARG A 57 -5.02 -2.08 -15.11
C ARG A 57 -5.10 -0.55 -15.00
N PRO A 58 -6.23 0.13 -15.30
CA PRO A 58 -6.25 1.59 -15.23
C PRO A 58 -5.81 2.17 -13.89
N PHE A 59 -6.05 1.45 -12.79
CA PHE A 59 -5.61 1.90 -11.47
C PHE A 59 -4.08 1.93 -11.37
N ILE A 60 -3.43 0.97 -12.00
CA ILE A 60 -1.96 0.91 -12.02
C ILE A 60 -1.39 2.05 -12.85
N ASP A 61 -1.98 2.30 -14.01
CA ASP A 61 -1.54 3.39 -14.89
C ASP A 61 -1.73 4.75 -14.22
N GLN A 62 -2.83 4.94 -13.49
CA GLN A 62 -3.08 6.17 -12.75
C GLN A 62 -2.04 6.41 -11.67
N LEU A 63 -1.72 5.37 -10.89
CA LEU A 63 -0.71 5.50 -9.85
C LEU A 63 0.66 5.82 -10.46
N ARG A 64 1.01 5.13 -11.53
CA ARG A 64 2.27 5.39 -12.23
C ARG A 64 2.35 6.84 -12.70
N GLY A 65 1.25 7.38 -13.21
CA GLY A 65 1.18 8.78 -13.64
C GLY A 65 1.31 9.78 -12.51
N ALA A 66 1.04 9.36 -11.28
CA ALA A 66 1.17 10.25 -10.11
C ALA A 66 2.60 10.34 -9.57
N LEU A 67 3.47 9.40 -9.94
CA LEU A 67 4.83 9.35 -9.38
C LEU A 67 5.61 10.66 -9.53
N PRO A 68 5.63 11.32 -10.71
CA PRO A 68 6.40 12.54 -10.87
C PRO A 68 5.99 13.67 -9.94
N TYR A 69 4.71 13.73 -9.57
CA TYR A 69 4.20 14.79 -8.68
C TYR A 69 4.83 14.71 -7.29
N HIS A 70 5.30 13.53 -6.89
CA HIS A 70 5.90 13.30 -5.59
C HIS A 70 7.41 13.05 -5.69
N LYS A 71 7.98 13.20 -6.89
CA LYS A 71 9.38 12.88 -7.17
C LYS A 71 9.72 11.44 -6.80
N ALA A 72 8.73 10.56 -6.96
CA ALA A 72 8.87 9.15 -6.64
C ALA A 72 9.31 8.36 -7.88
N ILE A 73 10.05 7.27 -7.65
CA ILE A 73 10.51 6.43 -8.74
C ILE A 73 9.82 5.08 -8.78
N ARG A 74 9.05 4.75 -7.75
CA ARG A 74 8.23 3.55 -7.73
C ARG A 74 7.04 3.77 -6.84
N GLY A 75 6.04 2.88 -6.97
CA GLY A 75 4.83 2.96 -6.19
C GLY A 75 4.35 1.60 -5.74
N THR A 76 3.41 1.61 -4.81
CA THR A 76 2.76 0.42 -4.29
C THR A 76 1.25 0.66 -4.30
N LEU A 77 0.51 -0.27 -4.87
CA LEU A 77 -0.95 -0.25 -4.86
C LEU A 77 -1.43 -1.34 -3.93
N ILE A 78 -2.13 -0.93 -2.88
CA ILE A 78 -2.68 -1.85 -1.88
C ILE A 78 -4.19 -1.91 -2.05
N THR A 79 -4.76 -3.11 -2.05
CA THR A 79 -6.21 -3.28 -2.05
C THR A 79 -6.61 -4.27 -0.98
N THR A 80 -7.80 -4.08 -0.42
CA THR A 80 -8.40 -5.08 0.47
C THR A 80 -9.04 -6.21 -0.33
N GLY A 81 -9.20 -6.03 -1.64
CA GLY A 81 -9.71 -7.04 -2.56
C GLY A 81 -8.58 -7.77 -3.27
N LYS A 82 -8.76 -8.00 -4.56
CA LYS A 82 -7.81 -8.74 -5.39
C LYS A 82 -7.49 -7.98 -6.67
N PHE A 83 -6.45 -8.43 -7.36
CA PHE A 83 -6.04 -7.87 -8.64
C PHE A 83 -6.42 -8.79 -9.78
N ALA A 84 -6.81 -8.19 -10.92
CA ALA A 84 -7.04 -8.95 -12.14
C ALA A 84 -5.72 -9.56 -12.64
N ALA A 85 -5.81 -10.64 -13.39
CA ALA A 85 -4.64 -11.39 -13.81
C ALA A 85 -3.64 -10.56 -14.63
N LYS A 86 -4.13 -9.60 -15.41
CA LYS A 86 -3.27 -8.77 -16.26
C LYS A 86 -2.53 -7.67 -15.50
N CYS A 87 -2.87 -7.45 -14.23
CA CYS A 87 -2.25 -6.39 -13.45
C CYS A 87 -0.76 -6.64 -13.21
N ALA A 88 -0.36 -7.88 -13.04
CA ALA A 88 1.05 -8.21 -12.80
C ALA A 88 1.93 -7.76 -13.98
N GLU A 89 1.49 -7.96 -15.21
CA GLU A 89 2.20 -7.51 -16.39
C GLU A 89 2.30 -5.98 -16.44
N ALA A 90 1.18 -5.31 -16.17
CA ALA A 90 1.15 -3.85 -16.17
C ALA A 90 2.05 -3.26 -15.09
N ALA A 91 2.09 -3.90 -13.92
CA ALA A 91 2.90 -3.44 -12.79
C ALA A 91 4.40 -3.49 -13.10
N LEU A 92 4.84 -4.48 -13.86
CA LEU A 92 6.25 -4.68 -14.18
C LEU A 92 6.55 -4.42 -15.67
N PHE A 93 5.75 -3.57 -16.31
CA PHE A 93 5.91 -3.29 -17.72
C PHE A 93 7.31 -2.73 -18.02
N PRO A 94 8.04 -3.33 -18.98
CA PRO A 94 9.41 -2.90 -19.29
C PRO A 94 9.50 -1.42 -19.68
N GLY A 95 10.45 -0.71 -19.08
CA GLY A 95 10.65 0.72 -19.37
C GLY A 95 9.77 1.65 -18.58
N ALA A 96 8.82 1.13 -17.80
CA ALA A 96 7.96 1.95 -16.93
C ALA A 96 8.38 1.79 -15.48
N ALA A 97 8.05 2.79 -14.65
CA ALA A 97 8.36 2.71 -13.22
C ALA A 97 7.63 1.52 -12.58
N PRO A 98 8.30 0.73 -11.74
CA PRO A 98 7.68 -0.46 -11.15
C PRO A 98 6.59 -0.09 -10.14
N ILE A 99 5.52 -0.87 -10.14
CA ILE A 99 4.43 -0.77 -9.18
C ILE A 99 4.32 -2.11 -8.46
N THR A 100 4.41 -2.09 -7.15
CA THR A 100 4.21 -3.29 -6.33
C THR A 100 2.72 -3.45 -6.06
N LEU A 101 2.22 -4.67 -6.19
CA LEU A 101 0.81 -4.98 -5.96
C LEU A 101 0.68 -5.78 -4.67
N ILE A 102 -0.13 -5.26 -3.74
CA ILE A 102 -0.37 -5.91 -2.45
C ILE A 102 -1.88 -6.06 -2.27
N ASP A 103 -2.35 -7.30 -2.30
CA ASP A 103 -3.76 -7.59 -2.04
C ASP A 103 -4.02 -7.72 -0.54
N GLY A 104 -5.28 -8.00 -0.17
CA GLY A 104 -5.65 -8.10 1.23
C GLY A 104 -4.90 -9.18 1.99
N ASP A 105 -4.68 -10.34 1.36
CA ASP A 105 -3.96 -11.44 1.99
C ASP A 105 -2.49 -11.07 2.25
N ARG A 106 -1.84 -10.46 1.25
CA ARG A 106 -0.44 -10.06 1.41
C ARG A 106 -0.29 -8.92 2.42
N LEU A 107 -1.24 -7.98 2.44
CA LEU A 107 -1.22 -6.91 3.42
C LEU A 107 -1.30 -7.48 4.83
N LEU A 108 -2.20 -8.44 5.05
CA LEU A 108 -2.34 -9.08 6.35
C LEU A 108 -1.05 -9.76 6.78
N GLU A 109 -0.41 -10.49 5.87
CA GLU A 109 0.90 -11.12 6.17
C GLU A 109 1.93 -10.09 6.60
N LEU A 110 2.02 -8.96 5.89
CA LEU A 110 2.98 -7.90 6.22
C LEU A 110 2.71 -7.28 7.59
N LEU A 111 1.43 -7.06 7.91
CA LEU A 111 1.06 -6.53 9.21
C LEU A 111 1.45 -7.47 10.33
N ILE A 112 1.22 -8.77 10.14
CA ILE A 112 1.59 -9.79 11.13
C ILE A 112 3.12 -9.86 11.28
N GLU A 113 3.85 -9.93 10.17
CA GLU A 113 5.31 -10.01 10.18
C GLU A 113 5.95 -8.82 10.91
N ASN A 114 5.34 -7.65 10.80
CA ASN A 114 5.88 -6.41 11.37
C ASN A 114 5.21 -5.97 12.67
N ASN A 115 4.31 -6.77 13.21
CA ASN A 115 3.60 -6.50 14.46
C ASN A 115 2.83 -5.18 14.46
N VAL A 116 2.22 -4.84 13.33
CA VAL A 116 1.46 -3.60 13.19
C VAL A 116 -0.03 -3.91 13.24
N GLY A 117 -0.77 -3.23 14.13
CA GLY A 117 -2.21 -3.35 14.23
C GLY A 117 -2.70 -4.69 14.73
N ILE A 118 -1.88 -5.47 15.44
CA ILE A 118 -2.16 -6.86 15.78
C ILE A 118 -2.10 -7.09 17.29
N ARG A 119 -3.09 -7.84 17.80
CA ARG A 119 -3.11 -8.32 19.18
C ARG A 119 -2.56 -9.75 19.24
N ARG A 120 -1.63 -9.99 20.13
CA ARG A 120 -0.91 -11.26 20.19
C ARG A 120 -1.53 -12.35 21.04
N SER A 121 -2.80 -12.27 21.36
CA SER A 121 -3.42 -13.21 22.30
C SER A 121 -3.69 -14.59 21.70
N ASN A 122 -3.96 -14.67 20.40
CA ASN A 122 -4.32 -15.94 19.74
C ASN A 122 -4.15 -15.80 18.23
N ALA A 123 -3.33 -16.67 17.61
CA ALA A 123 -3.02 -16.57 16.20
C ALA A 123 -4.23 -16.72 15.27
N VAL A 124 -5.20 -17.56 15.65
CA VAL A 124 -6.41 -17.76 14.83
C VAL A 124 -7.33 -16.57 14.93
N GLU A 125 -7.48 -16.00 16.12
CA GLU A 125 -8.30 -14.83 16.35
C GLU A 125 -7.70 -13.57 15.75
N LEU A 126 -6.37 -13.52 15.62
CA LEU A 126 -5.67 -12.38 15.04
C LEU A 126 -6.13 -12.11 13.61
N LEU A 127 -6.28 -13.16 12.80
CA LEU A 127 -6.72 -12.99 11.42
C LEU A 127 -8.12 -12.37 11.35
N ASP A 128 -9.04 -12.87 12.17
CA ASP A 128 -10.41 -12.34 12.20
C ASP A 128 -10.47 -10.91 12.71
N VAL A 129 -9.70 -10.61 13.74
CA VAL A 129 -9.65 -9.25 14.31
C VAL A 129 -9.10 -8.26 13.29
N ASP A 130 -8.08 -8.65 12.53
CA ASP A 130 -7.48 -7.75 11.56
C ASP A 130 -8.41 -7.48 10.38
N LEU A 131 -9.19 -8.47 9.96
CA LEU A 131 -10.20 -8.26 8.93
C LEU A 131 -11.28 -7.28 9.43
N GLN A 132 -11.69 -7.41 10.68
CA GLN A 132 -12.63 -6.46 11.29
C GLN A 132 -12.04 -5.07 11.37
N LEU A 133 -10.75 -4.95 11.68
CA LEU A 133 -10.08 -3.66 11.74
C LEU A 133 -10.11 -2.95 10.39
N PHE A 134 -9.91 -3.69 9.29
CA PHE A 134 -10.02 -3.12 7.95
C PHE A 134 -11.44 -2.60 7.70
N ASP A 135 -12.45 -3.35 8.06
CA ASP A 135 -13.84 -2.94 7.90
C ASP A 135 -14.17 -1.70 8.73
N GLU A 136 -13.71 -1.65 9.97
CA GLU A 136 -13.90 -0.49 10.84
C GLU A 136 -13.24 0.77 10.28
N LEU A 137 -12.04 0.62 9.72
CA LEU A 137 -11.32 1.75 9.13
C LEU A 137 -12.00 2.24 7.85
N ASP A 138 -12.71 1.37 7.15
CA ASP A 138 -13.46 1.75 5.94
C ASP A 138 -14.66 2.62 6.25
N ILE A 139 -15.25 2.49 7.43
CA ILE A 139 -16.44 3.24 7.82
C ILE A 139 -16.11 4.71 8.11
N GLU A 140 -14.90 4.98 8.46
CA GLU A 140 -14.45 6.32 8.80
C GLU A 140 -13.79 7.05 7.65
#